data_3fb10e1ff1b93fa5119fe68759cc6273
#
_entry.id   3fb10e1ff1b93fa5119fe68759cc6273
#
_cell.length_a   1.000
_cell.length_b   1.000
_cell.length_c   1.000
_cell.angle_alpha   90.00
_cell.angle_beta   90.00
_cell.angle_gamma   90.00
#
_symmetry.space_group_name_H-M   'P 1'
#
loop_
_entity.id
_entity.type
_entity.pdbx_description
1 polymer ?
#
loop_
_entity_poly.entity_id
_entity_poly.type
_entity_poly.pdbx_seq_one_letter_code
_entity_poly.pdbx_strand_id
1 'polypeptide(L)'
;MAVILGLLALVLYSSIGGIKRLASICTIIMPIFMLVYVFVALYIIVSNIHILPEFFATVITSAFTGHAPIGGFVGSSMILATYHGMSKTVYSGDIGIGYDSIVQSETNIVNPEKQATLAVYALFTDTFICILTNTMLGVTGAWYKFNHLDETTIVSKTIANYFPYSDLFVTLLLFFAGFTTIIAYLTTGTKCAKYLSPKY
;
A
#
# COMPACT_ATOMS: atom_id res chain seq x y z
N MET A 1 1.29 17.46 -14.08
CA MET A 1 2.35 17.50 -15.11
C MET A 1 3.73 17.75 -14.52
N ALA A 2 3.97 18.81 -13.76
CA ALA A 2 5.28 19.11 -13.16
C ALA A 2 5.83 17.99 -12.24
N VAL A 3 5.00 17.37 -11.41
CA VAL A 3 5.37 16.25 -10.53
C VAL A 3 5.78 15.02 -11.32
N ILE A 4 5.05 14.71 -12.39
CA ILE A 4 5.37 13.57 -13.28
C ILE A 4 6.72 13.78 -13.97
N LEU A 5 6.96 14.99 -14.50
CA LEU A 5 8.24 15.34 -15.11
C LEU A 5 9.38 15.33 -14.09
N GLY A 6 9.13 15.79 -12.87
CA GLY A 6 10.10 15.73 -11.77
C GLY A 6 10.45 14.31 -11.36
N LEU A 7 9.46 13.42 -11.22
CA LEU A 7 9.67 12.00 -10.96
C LEU A 7 10.45 11.33 -12.11
N LEU A 8 10.07 11.60 -13.35
CA LEU A 8 10.74 11.04 -14.52
C LEU A 8 12.21 11.49 -14.61
N ALA A 9 12.48 12.77 -14.35
CA ALA A 9 13.85 13.31 -14.30
C ALA A 9 14.66 12.66 -13.17
N LEU A 10 14.05 12.48 -11.98
CA LEU A 10 14.69 11.80 -10.84
C LEU A 10 15.01 10.33 -11.14
N VAL A 11 14.08 9.61 -11.78
CA VAL A 11 14.28 8.21 -12.19
C VAL A 11 15.37 8.10 -13.24
N LEU A 12 15.39 8.98 -14.25
CA LEU A 12 16.43 9.01 -15.27
C LEU A 12 17.79 9.38 -14.67
N TYR A 13 17.85 10.37 -13.80
CA TYR A 13 19.08 10.74 -13.07
C TYR A 13 19.60 9.59 -12.22
N SER A 14 18.71 8.86 -11.53
CA SER A 14 19.06 7.68 -10.73
C SER A 14 19.61 6.55 -11.61
N SER A 15 19.03 6.37 -12.81
CA SER A 15 19.44 5.33 -13.78
C SER A 15 20.88 5.53 -14.25
N ILE A 16 21.37 6.78 -14.35
CA ILE A 16 22.69 7.13 -14.92
C ILE A 16 23.86 6.95 -13.94
N GLY A 17 23.63 6.77 -12.65
CA GLY A 17 24.76 6.57 -11.72
C GLY A 17 24.44 6.57 -10.23
N GLY A 18 23.19 6.76 -9.87
CA GLY A 18 22.78 6.97 -8.47
C GLY A 18 21.84 5.96 -7.85
N ILE A 19 21.43 4.90 -8.58
CA ILE A 19 20.39 3.94 -8.12
C ILE A 19 20.70 3.39 -6.73
N LYS A 20 21.94 2.99 -6.47
CA LYS A 20 22.34 2.45 -5.15
C LYS A 20 22.22 3.49 -4.04
N ARG A 21 22.57 4.74 -4.31
CA ARG A 21 22.55 5.82 -3.32
C ARG A 21 21.13 6.26 -3.00
N LEU A 22 20.29 6.37 -4.03
CA LEU A 22 18.87 6.70 -3.86
C LEU A 22 18.09 5.56 -3.20
N ALA A 23 18.34 4.32 -3.59
CA ALA A 23 17.75 3.15 -2.94
C ALA A 23 18.14 3.12 -1.44
N SER A 24 19.38 3.43 -1.09
CA SER A 24 19.82 3.51 0.31
C SER A 24 19.08 4.59 1.10
N ILE A 25 18.84 5.76 0.51
CA ILE A 25 18.07 6.84 1.14
C ILE A 25 16.61 6.39 1.35
N CYS A 26 15.99 5.80 0.33
CA CYS A 26 14.62 5.30 0.44
C CYS A 26 14.47 4.18 1.48
N THR A 27 15.48 3.32 1.62
CA THR A 27 15.50 2.24 2.64
C THR A 27 15.46 2.79 4.07
N ILE A 28 15.96 4.00 4.30
CA ILE A 28 15.90 4.65 5.62
C ILE A 28 14.61 5.46 5.78
N ILE A 29 14.23 6.22 4.75
CA ILE A 29 13.10 7.14 4.81
C ILE A 29 11.77 6.39 4.88
N MET A 30 11.58 5.34 4.07
CA MET A 30 10.31 4.60 4.00
C MET A 30 9.88 3.99 5.33
N PRO A 31 10.72 3.28 6.10
CA PRO A 31 10.33 2.78 7.42
C PRO A 31 9.90 3.89 8.39
N ILE A 32 10.55 5.05 8.35
CA ILE A 32 10.20 6.19 9.19
C ILE A 32 8.80 6.71 8.84
N PHE A 33 8.52 6.93 7.55
CA PHE A 33 7.18 7.36 7.11
C PHE A 33 6.10 6.33 7.45
N MET A 34 6.41 5.03 7.30
CA MET A 34 5.48 3.96 7.66
C MET A 34 5.20 3.94 9.16
N LEU A 35 6.21 4.10 10.00
CA LEU A 35 6.02 4.20 11.45
C LEU A 35 5.15 5.41 11.82
N VAL A 36 5.43 6.58 11.25
CA VAL A 36 4.61 7.78 11.48
C VAL A 36 3.16 7.52 11.03
N TYR A 37 2.96 6.89 9.88
CA TYR A 37 1.63 6.54 9.40
C TYR A 37 0.90 5.60 10.38
N VAL A 38 1.56 4.56 10.88
CA VAL A 38 1.01 3.62 11.87
C VAL A 38 0.60 4.37 13.14
N PHE A 39 1.44 5.27 13.66
CA PHE A 39 1.11 6.06 14.85
C PHE A 39 -0.09 6.99 14.60
N VAL A 40 -0.15 7.66 13.46
CA VAL A 40 -1.28 8.51 13.07
C VAL A 40 -2.57 7.71 12.99
N ALA A 41 -2.55 6.56 12.32
CA ALA A 41 -3.71 5.70 12.18
C ALA A 41 -4.18 5.13 13.52
N LEU A 42 -3.25 4.68 14.38
CA LEU A 42 -3.57 4.23 15.73
C LEU A 42 -4.16 5.35 16.57
N TYR A 43 -3.62 6.56 16.51
CA TYR A 43 -4.17 7.72 17.22
C TYR A 43 -5.63 7.97 16.80
N ILE A 44 -5.94 7.95 15.52
CA ILE A 44 -7.30 8.15 14.99
C ILE A 44 -8.24 7.03 15.48
N ILE A 45 -7.79 5.77 15.45
CA ILE A 45 -8.58 4.62 15.93
C ILE A 45 -8.85 4.74 17.43
N VAL A 46 -7.85 5.05 18.24
CA VAL A 46 -8.00 5.22 19.69
C VAL A 46 -8.92 6.40 20.02
N SER A 47 -8.84 7.49 19.27
CA SER A 47 -9.74 8.64 19.43
C SER A 47 -11.21 8.30 19.15
N ASN A 48 -11.47 7.24 18.37
CA ASN A 48 -12.82 6.76 18.04
C ASN A 48 -13.10 5.35 18.59
N ILE A 49 -12.45 4.97 19.68
CA ILE A 49 -12.48 3.60 20.23
C ILE A 49 -13.90 3.12 20.57
N HIS A 50 -14.78 4.04 20.95
CA HIS A 50 -16.17 3.75 21.26
C HIS A 50 -16.99 3.25 20.06
N ILE A 51 -16.60 3.60 18.84
CA ILE A 51 -17.25 3.15 17.59
C ILE A 51 -16.69 1.79 17.14
N LEU A 52 -15.52 1.40 17.62
CA LEU A 52 -14.80 0.20 17.17
C LEU A 52 -15.62 -1.09 17.31
N PRO A 53 -16.33 -1.37 18.43
CA PRO A 53 -17.15 -2.58 18.56
C PRO A 53 -18.30 -2.62 17.56
N GLU A 54 -18.97 -1.50 17.32
CA GLU A 54 -20.06 -1.37 16.37
C GLU A 54 -19.58 -1.57 14.93
N PHE A 55 -18.42 -1.00 14.60
CA PHE A 55 -17.79 -1.18 13.30
C PHE A 55 -17.49 -2.66 13.02
N PHE A 56 -16.85 -3.38 13.94
CA PHE A 56 -16.57 -4.81 13.75
C PHE A 56 -17.85 -5.66 13.70
N ALA A 57 -18.83 -5.36 14.54
CA ALA A 57 -20.14 -6.02 14.48
C ALA A 57 -20.79 -5.83 13.10
N THR A 58 -20.76 -4.61 12.56
CA THR A 58 -21.29 -4.31 11.23
C THR A 58 -20.52 -5.05 10.13
N VAL A 59 -19.20 -5.10 10.19
CA VAL A 59 -18.36 -5.83 9.22
C VAL A 59 -18.73 -7.34 9.22
N ILE A 60 -18.78 -7.95 10.41
CA ILE A 60 -19.08 -9.38 10.56
C ILE A 60 -20.52 -9.68 10.10
N THR A 61 -21.50 -8.93 10.58
CA THR A 61 -22.90 -9.13 10.19
C THR A 61 -23.09 -8.95 8.69
N SER A 62 -22.52 -7.93 8.09
CA SER A 62 -22.61 -7.69 6.65
C SER A 62 -21.97 -8.81 5.82
N ALA A 63 -20.87 -9.39 6.30
CA ALA A 63 -20.20 -10.50 5.63
C ALA A 63 -21.06 -11.78 5.57
N PHE A 64 -21.84 -12.06 6.64
CA PHE A 64 -22.62 -13.29 6.74
C PHE A 64 -24.09 -13.13 6.36
N THR A 65 -24.67 -11.93 6.48
CA THR A 65 -26.09 -11.70 6.18
C THR A 65 -26.33 -11.24 4.74
N GLY A 66 -25.30 -10.93 3.99
CA GLY A 66 -25.39 -10.44 2.61
C GLY A 66 -26.14 -9.10 2.48
N HIS A 67 -26.50 -8.48 3.58
CA HIS A 67 -27.15 -7.18 3.62
C HIS A 67 -26.11 -6.10 3.90
N ALA A 68 -25.62 -5.47 2.85
CA ALA A 68 -25.02 -4.15 3.05
C ALA A 68 -26.11 -3.23 3.58
N PRO A 69 -25.94 -2.54 4.72
CA PRO A 69 -26.98 -1.71 5.33
C PRO A 69 -27.45 -0.55 4.43
N ILE A 70 -26.88 -0.38 3.26
CA ILE A 70 -27.13 0.73 2.34
C ILE A 70 -27.30 0.18 0.92
N GLY A 71 -28.54 -0.04 0.52
CA GLY A 71 -28.97 -0.13 -0.87
C GLY A 71 -29.17 -1.53 -1.44
N GLY A 72 -30.35 -1.77 -1.89
CA GLY A 72 -30.98 -2.96 -2.45
C GLY A 72 -30.35 -3.64 -3.68
N PHE A 73 -29.05 -3.90 -3.66
CA PHE A 73 -28.35 -4.70 -4.67
C PHE A 73 -27.55 -5.83 -4.03
N VAL A 74 -28.26 -6.76 -3.42
CA VAL A 74 -27.70 -7.77 -2.52
C VAL A 74 -26.80 -8.82 -3.22
N GLY A 75 -27.05 -9.16 -4.46
CA GLY A 75 -26.27 -10.21 -5.15
C GLY A 75 -25.02 -9.70 -5.88
N SER A 76 -25.16 -8.63 -6.64
CA SER A 76 -24.06 -8.09 -7.45
C SER A 76 -22.98 -7.37 -6.62
N SER A 77 -23.36 -6.74 -5.51
CA SER A 77 -22.42 -6.04 -4.64
C SER A 77 -21.50 -7.00 -3.88
N MET A 78 -21.97 -8.16 -3.48
CA MET A 78 -21.15 -9.16 -2.78
C MET A 78 -20.10 -9.78 -3.72
N ILE A 79 -20.50 -10.13 -4.95
CA ILE A 79 -19.58 -10.62 -5.98
C ILE A 79 -18.55 -9.54 -6.33
N LEU A 80 -18.99 -8.30 -6.50
CA LEU A 80 -18.13 -7.18 -6.84
C LEU A 80 -17.14 -6.87 -5.70
N ALA A 81 -17.60 -6.87 -4.45
CA ALA A 81 -16.75 -6.67 -3.27
C ALA A 81 -15.71 -7.79 -3.14
N THR A 82 -16.10 -9.05 -3.35
CA THR A 82 -15.20 -10.19 -3.35
C THR A 82 -14.18 -10.09 -4.49
N TYR A 83 -14.62 -9.74 -5.70
CA TYR A 83 -13.74 -9.56 -6.85
C TYR A 83 -12.71 -8.47 -6.60
N HIS A 84 -13.12 -7.29 -6.14
CA HIS A 84 -12.20 -6.19 -5.85
C HIS A 84 -11.28 -6.51 -4.67
N GLY A 85 -11.78 -7.13 -3.61
CA GLY A 85 -10.99 -7.53 -2.46
C GLY A 85 -9.92 -8.56 -2.84
N MET A 86 -10.27 -9.61 -3.56
CA MET A 86 -9.33 -10.62 -4.04
C MET A 86 -8.31 -10.02 -5.01
N SER A 87 -8.76 -9.21 -5.97
CA SER A 87 -7.87 -8.55 -6.92
C SER A 87 -6.82 -7.66 -6.22
N LYS A 88 -7.24 -6.88 -5.24
CA LYS A 88 -6.33 -6.04 -4.44
C LYS A 88 -5.33 -6.89 -3.62
N THR A 89 -5.79 -7.96 -3.00
CA THR A 89 -4.95 -8.87 -2.21
C THR A 89 -3.92 -9.58 -3.06
N VAL A 90 -4.32 -10.09 -4.24
CA VAL A 90 -3.41 -10.74 -5.19
C VAL A 90 -2.34 -9.76 -5.68
N TYR A 91 -2.73 -8.52 -5.98
CA TYR A 91 -1.80 -7.50 -6.44
C TYR A 91 -0.84 -7.03 -5.33
N SER A 92 -1.34 -6.78 -4.12
CA SER A 92 -0.55 -6.34 -2.97
C SER A 92 0.42 -7.43 -2.48
N GLY A 93 -0.04 -8.68 -2.44
CA GLY A 93 0.78 -9.83 -2.02
C GLY A 93 1.65 -10.45 -3.11
N ASP A 94 1.62 -9.91 -4.33
CA ASP A 94 2.32 -10.47 -5.51
C ASP A 94 2.04 -11.97 -5.75
N ILE A 95 0.84 -12.43 -5.40
CA ILE A 95 0.48 -13.84 -5.41
C ILE A 95 0.39 -14.34 -6.86
N GLY A 96 1.39 -15.12 -7.28
CA GLY A 96 1.43 -15.76 -8.60
C GLY A 96 1.93 -14.88 -9.75
N ILE A 97 2.27 -13.62 -9.53
CA ILE A 97 2.78 -12.71 -10.56
C ILE A 97 4.29 -12.92 -10.75
N GLY A 98 5.02 -13.29 -9.67
CA GLY A 98 6.45 -13.60 -9.73
C GLY A 98 7.38 -12.40 -9.61
N TYR A 99 6.84 -11.20 -9.39
CA TYR A 99 7.63 -9.99 -9.20
C TYR A 99 8.46 -10.05 -7.93
N ASP A 100 7.87 -10.43 -6.79
CA ASP A 100 8.55 -10.56 -5.52
C ASP A 100 9.68 -11.58 -5.58
N SER A 101 9.48 -12.70 -6.26
CA SER A 101 10.50 -13.73 -6.46
C SER A 101 11.73 -13.18 -7.19
N ILE A 102 11.55 -12.30 -8.19
CA ILE A 102 12.63 -11.66 -8.93
C ILE A 102 13.35 -10.65 -8.03
N VAL A 103 12.62 -9.84 -7.26
CA VAL A 103 13.19 -8.86 -6.33
C VAL A 103 13.96 -9.56 -5.21
N GLN A 104 13.39 -10.60 -4.62
CA GLN A 104 14.01 -11.39 -3.56
C GLN A 104 15.29 -12.13 -4.03
N SER A 105 15.42 -12.40 -5.32
CA SER A 105 16.63 -13.02 -5.87
C SER A 105 17.86 -12.08 -5.87
N GLU A 106 17.68 -10.77 -5.65
CA GLU A 106 18.77 -9.77 -5.51
C GLU A 106 19.40 -9.73 -4.11
N THR A 107 19.07 -10.68 -3.27
CA THR A 107 19.62 -10.72 -1.91
C THR A 107 21.07 -11.16 -1.87
N ASN A 108 21.82 -10.66 -0.88
CA ASN A 108 23.14 -11.17 -0.52
C ASN A 108 23.06 -12.34 0.49
N ILE A 109 21.85 -12.75 0.87
CA ILE A 109 21.63 -13.84 1.83
C ILE A 109 21.81 -15.16 1.10
N VAL A 110 22.81 -15.95 1.52
CA VAL A 110 23.15 -17.25 0.93
C VAL A 110 22.10 -18.33 1.26
N ASN A 111 21.44 -18.20 2.42
CA ASN A 111 20.45 -19.18 2.86
C ASN A 111 19.05 -18.82 2.34
N PRO A 112 18.46 -19.62 1.42
CA PRO A 112 17.15 -19.35 0.84
C PRO A 112 16.01 -19.38 1.86
N GLU A 113 16.11 -20.18 2.93
CA GLU A 113 15.08 -20.23 3.97
C GLU A 113 14.98 -18.91 4.74
N LYS A 114 16.11 -18.28 5.05
CA LYS A 114 16.13 -16.97 5.70
C LYS A 114 15.51 -15.89 4.81
N GLN A 115 15.77 -15.95 3.51
CA GLN A 115 15.17 -14.99 2.56
C GLN A 115 13.66 -15.20 2.45
N ALA A 116 13.18 -16.44 2.36
CA ALA A 116 11.77 -16.77 2.36
C ALA A 116 11.06 -16.27 3.64
N THR A 117 11.71 -16.39 4.79
CA THR A 117 11.18 -15.87 6.05
C THR A 117 11.02 -14.35 6.02
N LEU A 118 11.95 -13.60 5.41
CA LEU A 118 11.83 -12.15 5.25
C LEU A 118 10.66 -11.77 4.33
N ALA A 119 10.42 -12.53 3.27
CA ALA A 119 9.27 -12.30 2.38
C ALA A 119 7.93 -12.48 3.15
N VAL A 120 7.84 -13.49 4.03
CA VAL A 120 6.66 -13.68 4.89
C VAL A 120 6.45 -12.50 5.84
N TYR A 121 7.52 -11.97 6.45
CA TYR A 121 7.41 -10.77 7.29
C TYR A 121 6.96 -9.54 6.50
N ALA A 122 7.44 -9.36 5.27
CA ALA A 122 7.01 -8.26 4.41
C ALA A 122 5.51 -8.33 4.12
N LEU A 123 5.00 -9.51 3.75
CA LEU A 123 3.58 -9.74 3.49
C LEU A 123 2.72 -9.51 4.75
N PHE A 124 3.19 -9.95 5.91
CA PHE A 124 2.51 -9.71 7.17
C PHE A 124 2.41 -8.22 7.50
N THR A 125 3.49 -7.48 7.28
CA THR A 125 3.52 -6.02 7.50
C THR A 125 2.55 -5.29 6.57
N ASP A 126 2.52 -5.65 5.28
CA ASP A 126 1.57 -5.09 4.31
C ASP A 126 0.12 -5.34 4.74
N THR A 127 -0.21 -6.58 5.09
CA THR A 127 -1.55 -6.95 5.58
C THR A 127 -1.94 -6.16 6.83
N PHE A 128 -1.01 -6.00 7.77
CA PHE A 128 -1.24 -5.23 8.99
C PHE A 128 -1.58 -3.76 8.68
N ILE A 129 -0.85 -3.12 7.77
CA ILE A 129 -1.09 -1.74 7.35
C ILE A 129 -2.45 -1.61 6.65
N CYS A 130 -2.80 -2.58 5.79
CA CYS A 130 -4.11 -2.62 5.14
C CYS A 130 -5.25 -2.72 6.15
N ILE A 131 -5.15 -3.61 7.15
CA ILE A 131 -6.16 -3.75 8.21
C ILE A 131 -6.27 -2.45 9.01
N LEU A 132 -5.14 -1.85 9.37
CA LEU A 132 -5.10 -0.60 10.13
C LEU A 132 -5.78 0.54 9.36
N THR A 133 -5.47 0.69 8.08
CA THR A 133 -6.08 1.70 7.21
C THR A 133 -7.59 1.50 7.08
N ASN A 134 -8.02 0.26 6.81
CA ASN A 134 -9.44 -0.05 6.68
C ASN A 134 -10.19 0.19 8.00
N THR A 135 -9.59 -0.16 9.14
CA THR A 135 -10.18 0.12 10.45
C THR A 135 -10.30 1.62 10.71
N MET A 136 -9.26 2.40 10.40
CA MET A 136 -9.27 3.86 10.50
C MET A 136 -10.40 4.48 9.65
N LEU A 137 -10.55 4.07 8.40
CA LEU A 137 -11.60 4.55 7.51
C LEU A 137 -13.00 4.11 7.99
N GLY A 138 -13.09 2.91 8.56
CA GLY A 138 -14.33 2.36 9.09
C GLY A 138 -14.84 3.13 10.31
N VAL A 139 -14.01 3.29 11.34
CA VAL A 139 -14.41 3.98 12.59
C VAL A 139 -14.67 5.47 12.40
N THR A 140 -14.06 6.11 11.40
CA THR A 140 -14.32 7.52 11.07
C THR A 140 -15.54 7.72 10.18
N GLY A 141 -16.08 6.65 9.61
CA GLY A 141 -17.16 6.71 8.61
C GLY A 141 -16.74 7.37 7.29
N ALA A 142 -15.44 7.47 7.03
CA ALA A 142 -14.89 8.13 5.85
C ALA A 142 -15.27 7.41 4.55
N TRP A 143 -15.38 6.08 4.58
CA TRP A 143 -15.82 5.24 3.47
C TRP A 143 -17.20 5.63 2.94
N TYR A 144 -18.09 6.14 3.80
CA TYR A 144 -19.42 6.60 3.44
C TYR A 144 -19.45 8.09 3.07
N LYS A 145 -18.75 8.91 3.87
CA LYS A 145 -18.75 10.39 3.68
C LYS A 145 -18.07 10.80 2.39
N PHE A 146 -17.05 10.07 1.95
CA PHE A 146 -16.18 10.41 0.83
C PHE A 146 -16.21 9.35 -0.29
N ASN A 147 -17.30 8.58 -0.42
CA ASN A 147 -17.44 7.49 -1.39
C ASN A 147 -17.30 7.89 -2.86
N HIS A 148 -17.37 9.18 -3.17
CA HIS A 148 -17.22 9.76 -4.52
C HIS A 148 -15.77 10.18 -4.84
N LEU A 149 -14.84 9.99 -3.91
CA LEU A 149 -13.45 10.39 -4.06
C LEU A 149 -12.56 9.17 -4.29
N ASP A 150 -11.39 9.40 -4.88
CA ASP A 150 -10.37 8.37 -5.03
C ASP A 150 -9.86 7.88 -3.68
N GLU A 151 -9.47 6.61 -3.61
CA GLU A 151 -9.02 5.92 -2.38
C GLU A 151 -7.94 6.69 -1.62
N THR A 152 -6.96 7.25 -2.34
CA THR A 152 -5.86 8.04 -1.77
C THR A 152 -6.35 9.35 -1.15
N THR A 153 -7.31 9.99 -1.81
CA THR A 153 -7.93 11.23 -1.34
C THR A 153 -8.78 11.00 -0.09
N ILE A 154 -9.44 9.84 0.02
CA ILE A 154 -10.21 9.47 1.21
C ILE A 154 -9.28 9.37 2.43
N VAL A 155 -8.14 8.69 2.30
CA VAL A 155 -7.15 8.57 3.36
C VAL A 155 -6.60 9.94 3.77
N SER A 156 -6.19 10.78 2.80
CA SER A 156 -5.68 12.12 3.06
C SER A 156 -6.70 12.98 3.82
N LYS A 157 -7.94 13.04 3.36
CA LYS A 157 -9.01 13.80 4.02
C LYS A 157 -9.36 13.26 5.39
N THR A 158 -9.29 11.96 5.60
CA THR A 158 -9.53 11.37 6.91
C THR A 158 -8.47 11.82 7.91
N ILE A 159 -7.20 11.80 7.51
CA ILE A 159 -6.09 12.27 8.36
C ILE A 159 -6.19 13.79 8.57
N ALA A 160 -6.60 14.56 7.55
CA ALA A 160 -6.74 16.02 7.61
C ALA A 160 -7.72 16.49 8.70
N ASN A 161 -8.73 15.69 9.03
CA ASN A 161 -9.66 16.01 10.10
C ASN A 161 -9.00 16.02 11.50
N TYR A 162 -7.85 15.35 11.66
CA TYR A 162 -7.14 15.22 12.94
C TYR A 162 -5.80 15.99 12.95
N PHE A 163 -5.17 16.15 11.80
CA PHE A 163 -3.84 16.77 11.67
C PHE A 163 -3.82 17.82 10.55
N PRO A 164 -3.44 19.07 10.86
CA PRO A 164 -3.50 20.19 9.90
C PRO A 164 -2.53 20.08 8.71
N TYR A 165 -1.46 19.29 8.82
CA TYR A 165 -0.43 19.13 7.77
C TYR A 165 -0.48 17.77 7.07
N SER A 166 -1.61 17.08 7.13
CA SER A 166 -1.80 15.75 6.57
C SER A 166 -1.57 15.68 5.06
N ASP A 167 -1.99 16.69 4.31
CA ASP A 167 -1.84 16.71 2.85
C ASP A 167 -0.37 16.69 2.44
N LEU A 168 0.49 17.45 3.14
CA LEU A 168 1.94 17.43 2.90
C LEU A 168 2.53 16.05 3.25
N PHE A 169 2.15 15.50 4.39
CA PHE A 169 2.62 14.19 4.85
C PHE A 169 2.24 13.07 3.88
N VAL A 170 0.96 12.99 3.49
CA VAL A 170 0.47 11.97 2.55
C VAL A 170 1.11 12.15 1.18
N THR A 171 1.27 13.39 0.69
CA THR A 171 1.92 13.67 -0.59
C THR A 171 3.38 13.20 -0.59
N LEU A 172 4.13 13.47 0.47
CA LEU A 172 5.52 13.03 0.60
C LEU A 172 5.61 11.50 0.71
N LEU A 173 4.72 10.87 1.49
CA LEU A 173 4.65 9.42 1.61
C LEU A 173 4.42 8.77 0.25
N LEU A 174 3.43 9.25 -0.51
CA LEU A 174 3.12 8.75 -1.85
C LEU A 174 4.25 9.00 -2.85
N PHE A 175 4.92 10.15 -2.76
CA PHE A 175 6.05 10.47 -3.61
C PHE A 175 7.19 9.47 -3.41
N PHE A 176 7.60 9.21 -2.17
CA PHE A 176 8.66 8.25 -1.87
C PHE A 176 8.24 6.80 -2.16
N ALA A 177 7.00 6.42 -1.83
CA ALA A 177 6.48 5.11 -2.14
C ALA A 177 6.43 4.86 -3.66
N GLY A 178 5.91 5.81 -4.43
CA GLY A 178 5.90 5.73 -5.89
C GLY A 178 7.30 5.65 -6.49
N PHE A 179 8.23 6.45 -5.96
CA PHE A 179 9.62 6.44 -6.41
C PHE A 179 10.30 5.08 -6.16
N THR A 180 10.15 4.50 -4.95
CA THR A 180 10.71 3.17 -4.65
C THR A 180 10.11 2.08 -5.51
N THR A 181 8.81 2.14 -5.77
CA THR A 181 8.10 1.21 -6.64
C THR A 181 8.64 1.28 -8.08
N ILE A 182 8.83 2.47 -8.64
CA ILE A 182 9.38 2.64 -9.99
C ILE A 182 10.79 2.05 -10.10
N ILE A 183 11.66 2.27 -9.09
CA ILE A 183 13.01 1.69 -9.08
C ILE A 183 12.94 0.17 -9.04
N ALA A 184 12.08 -0.40 -8.23
CA ALA A 184 11.91 -1.83 -8.12
C ALA A 184 11.43 -2.46 -9.44
N TYR A 185 10.46 -1.85 -10.11
CA TYR A 185 10.03 -2.29 -11.46
C TYR A 185 11.13 -2.15 -12.51
N LEU A 186 11.91 -1.08 -12.46
CA LEU A 186 13.06 -0.89 -13.36
C LEU A 186 14.09 -2.00 -13.18
N THR A 187 14.41 -2.36 -11.94
CA THR A 187 15.34 -3.44 -11.61
C THR A 187 14.85 -4.78 -12.14
N THR A 188 13.57 -5.08 -11.89
CA THR A 188 12.94 -6.29 -12.40
C THR A 188 12.93 -6.33 -13.93
N GLY A 189 12.54 -5.22 -14.58
CA GLY A 189 12.51 -5.10 -16.03
C GLY A 189 13.89 -5.30 -16.68
N THR A 190 14.95 -4.75 -16.07
CA THR A 190 16.33 -4.91 -16.57
C THR A 190 16.81 -6.36 -16.44
N LYS A 191 16.42 -7.08 -15.38
CA LYS A 191 16.71 -8.52 -15.26
C LYS A 191 15.99 -9.36 -16.31
N CYS A 192 14.70 -9.13 -16.50
CA CYS A 192 13.94 -9.81 -17.53
C CYS A 192 14.53 -9.55 -18.92
N ALA A 193 14.92 -8.31 -19.20
CA ALA A 193 15.55 -7.95 -20.48
C ALA A 193 16.90 -8.66 -20.69
N LYS A 194 17.74 -8.73 -19.64
CA LYS A 194 19.01 -9.48 -19.70
C LYS A 194 18.81 -10.99 -19.89
N TYR A 195 17.75 -11.54 -19.33
CA TYR A 195 17.41 -12.95 -19.54
C TYR A 195 17.00 -13.23 -20.98
N LEU A 196 16.20 -12.33 -21.57
CA LEU A 196 15.73 -12.47 -22.96
C LEU A 196 16.82 -12.18 -23.99
N SER A 197 17.76 -11.29 -23.67
CA SER A 197 18.85 -10.88 -24.56
C SER A 197 20.19 -10.83 -23.82
N PRO A 198 20.88 -11.97 -23.66
CA PRO A 198 22.13 -12.08 -22.89
C PRO A 198 23.32 -11.27 -23.48
N LYS A 199 23.14 -10.69 -24.65
CA LYS A 199 24.20 -9.90 -25.34
C LYS A 199 24.24 -8.41 -24.99
N TYR A 200 23.36 -7.92 -24.12
CA TYR A 200 23.31 -6.53 -23.68
C TYR A 200 23.45 -6.41 -22.15
#